data_151e1c83dc2bf0f93eef7e7811988bd5
#
_entry.id   151e1c83dc2bf0f93eef7e7811988bd5
#
_cell.length_a   1.000
_cell.length_b   1.000
_cell.length_c   1.000
_cell.angle_alpha   90.00
_cell.angle_beta   90.00
_cell.angle_gamma   90.00
#
_symmetry.space_group_name_H-M   'P 1'
#
loop_
_entity.id
_entity.type
_entity.pdbx_description
1 polymer ?
#
loop_
_entity_poly.entity_id
_entity_poly.type
_entity_poly.pdbx_seq_one_letter_code
_entity_poly.pdbx_strand_id
1 'polypeptide(L)'
;QVGGGFSTSFTQHDHIEKMMSLDNVFDSDELDTWFDRIEKSESKNTWLCEVKVDGLAINLLYEEGRLTRALTRGNGTTGEDVTLNIKTIKSVPLELKGKNLPSLLEVRGEVFFPLQSFDELNDSLEEAGKPRFANPRNAAAGSLRQKDPKITAFRPLDVVVHGIGAAQGVSFAKQSDAYELLKGWGLPTSSRFKVVSTRDEVFEFIDQYEKNRHNVEHEIDGVVIKVNEIKNQNLLGFTSRAPKWAIAYKYPPEEVVTKLLDIKVSVGRTGRVTPFAFMEPVKVAGSTVTNATLHNAQEIVRKGILIGDTVLIRKAGDVIPEVLAPVIEKRDGSEKAFVMPSKCPDCGSKLRAMSEGDVDIRCPNSQSCPAQVVERLFYIGSRSALDIDVLGYEAAAALLADKLVIDEGDLFLLTEEKLATSRFFQKIVKKELTAGKNVKKLLDGLEEAKSKPLWRVLVALSIRHVGPISAKALSEKFGSIEKIRSASIVELSN
;
A
#
# COMPACT_ATOMS: atom_id res chain seq x y z
N GLN A 1 -17.38 23.94 13.89
CA GLN A 1 -18.20 22.76 14.27
C GLN A 1 -18.10 21.75 13.14
N VAL A 2 -17.33 20.67 13.32
CA VAL A 2 -17.28 19.55 12.40
C VAL A 2 -18.46 18.63 12.75
N GLY A 3 -19.64 18.95 12.22
CA GLY A 3 -20.82 18.11 12.21
C GLY A 3 -20.79 17.23 10.96
N GLY A 4 -19.89 16.26 10.91
CA GLY A 4 -19.82 15.29 9.81
C GLY A 4 -20.43 13.97 10.24
N GLY A 5 -21.36 13.43 9.45
CA GLY A 5 -21.90 12.09 9.61
C GLY A 5 -20.82 11.04 9.46
N PHE A 6 -21.04 9.87 10.05
CA PHE A 6 -20.16 8.70 9.87
C PHE A 6 -20.30 8.19 8.43
N SER A 7 -19.18 8.07 7.70
CA SER A 7 -19.17 7.37 6.43
C SER A 7 -19.01 5.86 6.66
N THR A 8 -19.89 5.05 6.12
CA THR A 8 -19.76 3.59 6.18
C THR A 8 -18.77 3.04 5.16
N SER A 9 -18.52 3.79 4.06
CA SER A 9 -17.48 3.55 3.05
C SER A 9 -17.03 4.89 2.48
N PHE A 10 -15.77 4.99 2.04
CA PHE A 10 -15.32 6.16 1.29
C PHE A 10 -15.89 6.10 -0.12
N THR A 11 -16.64 7.15 -0.52
CA THR A 11 -17.07 7.30 -1.91
C THR A 11 -15.85 7.46 -2.82
N GLN A 12 -15.95 6.97 -4.04
CA GLN A 12 -14.89 7.10 -5.03
C GLN A 12 -15.25 8.20 -6.02
N HIS A 13 -14.28 9.04 -6.36
CA HIS A 13 -14.40 10.08 -7.36
C HIS A 13 -13.20 10.10 -8.28
N ASP A 14 -13.42 10.50 -9.53
CA ASP A 14 -12.35 10.66 -10.50
C ASP A 14 -11.59 11.96 -10.23
N HIS A 15 -10.26 11.91 -10.45
CA HIS A 15 -9.42 13.09 -10.53
C HIS A 15 -9.71 13.83 -11.84
N ILE A 16 -9.61 15.16 -11.83
CA ILE A 16 -9.76 15.96 -13.06
C ILE A 16 -8.57 15.65 -13.98
N GLU A 17 -7.37 15.62 -13.42
CA GLU A 17 -6.18 15.10 -14.10
C GLU A 17 -5.65 13.85 -13.42
N LYS A 18 -5.24 12.85 -14.22
CA LYS A 18 -4.69 11.58 -13.69
C LYS A 18 -3.50 11.82 -12.76
N MET A 19 -3.54 11.23 -11.56
CA MET A 19 -2.40 11.18 -10.65
C MET A 19 -1.43 10.09 -11.07
N MET A 20 -0.31 10.49 -11.67
CA MET A 20 0.70 9.54 -12.13
C MET A 20 1.64 9.13 -11.02
N SER A 21 2.26 7.96 -11.17
CA SER A 21 3.42 7.55 -10.39
C SER A 21 4.69 8.21 -10.96
N LEU A 22 5.81 8.05 -10.26
CA LEU A 22 7.14 8.38 -10.80
C LEU A 22 7.86 7.08 -11.17
N ASP A 23 8.64 7.11 -12.24
CA ASP A 23 9.62 6.07 -12.49
C ASP A 23 10.76 6.21 -11.46
N ASN A 24 11.40 5.09 -11.14
CA ASN A 24 12.46 5.05 -10.13
C ASN A 24 13.81 4.76 -10.79
N VAL A 25 14.86 5.31 -10.19
CA VAL A 25 16.25 4.92 -10.40
C VAL A 25 16.90 4.68 -9.02
N PHE A 26 17.89 3.79 -8.99
CA PHE A 26 18.49 3.31 -7.73
C PHE A 26 19.99 3.59 -7.63
N ASP A 27 20.61 4.05 -8.71
CA ASP A 27 22.01 4.39 -8.77
C ASP A 27 22.29 5.57 -9.70
N SER A 28 23.53 6.03 -9.71
CA SER A 28 24.00 7.15 -10.53
C SER A 28 23.93 6.87 -12.01
N ASP A 29 24.24 5.65 -12.45
CA ASP A 29 24.31 5.27 -13.87
C ASP A 29 22.91 5.27 -14.49
N GLU A 30 21.91 4.80 -13.77
CA GLU A 30 20.50 4.87 -14.17
C GLU A 30 20.03 6.31 -14.27
N LEU A 31 20.43 7.17 -13.30
CA LEU A 31 20.08 8.59 -13.31
C LEU A 31 20.77 9.32 -14.46
N ASP A 32 22.05 9.06 -14.74
CA ASP A 32 22.75 9.62 -15.89
C ASP A 32 22.10 9.20 -17.23
N THR A 33 21.66 7.94 -17.33
CA THR A 33 20.91 7.48 -18.50
C THR A 33 19.60 8.25 -18.68
N TRP A 34 18.93 8.63 -17.59
CA TRP A 34 17.72 9.46 -17.64
C TRP A 34 18.06 10.89 -18.08
N PHE A 35 19.11 11.52 -17.55
CA PHE A 35 19.59 12.83 -18.00
C PHE A 35 19.91 12.85 -19.48
N ASP A 36 20.67 11.86 -19.99
CA ASP A 36 21.04 11.75 -21.40
C ASP A 36 19.81 11.72 -22.32
N ARG A 37 18.74 11.06 -21.89
CA ARG A 37 17.48 11.01 -22.63
C ARG A 37 16.77 12.37 -22.67
N ILE A 38 16.79 13.09 -21.56
CA ILE A 38 16.17 14.42 -21.48
C ILE A 38 16.96 15.43 -22.32
N GLU A 39 18.28 15.45 -22.20
CA GLU A 39 19.14 16.41 -22.86
C GLU A 39 19.24 16.20 -24.39
N LYS A 40 18.98 14.97 -24.86
CA LYS A 40 18.82 14.72 -26.32
C LYS A 40 17.57 15.38 -26.90
N SER A 41 16.53 15.54 -26.09
CA SER A 41 15.27 16.17 -26.50
C SER A 41 15.31 17.68 -26.31
N GLU A 42 15.91 18.16 -25.20
CA GLU A 42 15.96 19.57 -24.79
C GLU A 42 17.27 19.88 -24.06
N SER A 43 18.12 20.70 -24.66
CA SER A 43 19.49 20.95 -24.17
C SER A 43 19.64 22.02 -23.08
N LYS A 44 18.57 22.76 -22.76
CA LYS A 44 18.58 23.80 -21.72
C LYS A 44 17.50 23.54 -20.67
N ASN A 45 17.89 22.80 -19.65
CA ASN A 45 17.05 22.53 -18.50
C ASN A 45 17.72 23.02 -17.22
N THR A 46 16.91 23.45 -16.27
CA THR A 46 17.28 23.49 -14.86
C THR A 46 16.53 22.38 -14.14
N TRP A 47 17.10 21.90 -13.05
CA TRP A 47 16.57 20.76 -12.32
C TRP A 47 16.02 21.22 -10.98
N LEU A 48 14.75 20.94 -10.72
CA LEU A 48 14.19 21.07 -9.39
C LEU A 48 14.37 19.74 -8.65
N CYS A 49 15.17 19.77 -7.59
CA CYS A 49 15.41 18.65 -6.69
C CYS A 49 14.63 18.85 -5.41
N GLU A 50 13.93 17.86 -4.93
CA GLU A 50 13.19 17.89 -3.66
C GLU A 50 13.27 16.56 -2.94
N VAL A 51 13.16 16.57 -1.63
CA VAL A 51 13.10 15.33 -0.84
C VAL A 51 11.80 14.58 -1.14
N LYS A 52 11.91 13.27 -1.30
CA LYS A 52 10.77 12.40 -1.52
C LYS A 52 10.19 11.98 -0.18
N VAL A 53 9.09 12.62 0.20
CA VAL A 53 8.38 12.31 1.44
C VAL A 53 7.75 10.92 1.34
N ASP A 54 7.95 10.10 2.37
CA ASP A 54 7.33 8.78 2.48
C ASP A 54 6.02 8.85 3.26
N GLY A 55 4.93 9.09 2.53
CA GLY A 55 3.59 9.30 3.09
C GLY A 55 2.49 8.66 2.23
N LEU A 56 1.33 9.30 2.20
CA LEU A 56 0.18 8.92 1.40
C LEU A 56 -0.17 10.05 0.43
N ALA A 57 -0.13 9.76 -0.87
CA ALA A 57 -0.43 10.74 -1.91
C ALA A 57 -1.88 11.24 -1.82
N ILE A 58 -2.04 12.54 -1.93
CA ILE A 58 -3.30 13.26 -1.82
C ILE A 58 -3.49 14.23 -2.98
N ASN A 59 -4.72 14.37 -3.44
CA ASN A 59 -5.16 15.41 -4.36
C ASN A 59 -6.17 16.31 -3.64
N LEU A 60 -5.90 17.60 -3.56
CA LEU A 60 -6.76 18.63 -2.95
C LEU A 60 -7.38 19.46 -4.06
N LEU A 61 -8.70 19.49 -4.14
CA LEU A 61 -9.44 20.31 -5.11
C LEU A 61 -9.96 21.57 -4.41
N TYR A 62 -9.54 22.70 -4.94
CA TYR A 62 -10.04 24.03 -4.57
C TYR A 62 -10.86 24.60 -5.73
N GLU A 63 -12.07 25.07 -5.43
CA GLU A 63 -12.95 25.80 -6.35
C GLU A 63 -13.25 27.15 -5.73
N GLU A 64 -13.07 28.21 -6.50
CA GLU A 64 -13.19 29.61 -6.04
C GLU A 64 -12.40 29.83 -4.71
N GLY A 65 -11.20 29.25 -4.62
CA GLY A 65 -10.32 29.34 -3.47
C GLY A 65 -10.73 28.52 -2.24
N ARG A 66 -11.82 27.72 -2.29
CA ARG A 66 -12.30 26.89 -1.18
C ARG A 66 -12.01 25.42 -1.40
N LEU A 67 -11.56 24.72 -0.36
CA LEU A 67 -11.37 23.26 -0.41
C LEU A 67 -12.72 22.55 -0.51
N THR A 68 -13.03 22.05 -1.71
CA THR A 68 -14.28 21.34 -1.98
C THR A 68 -14.13 19.83 -1.89
N ARG A 69 -12.95 19.29 -2.28
CA ARG A 69 -12.71 17.85 -2.27
C ARG A 69 -11.25 17.50 -1.98
N ALA A 70 -11.04 16.34 -1.34
CA ALA A 70 -9.73 15.75 -1.17
C ALA A 70 -9.81 14.25 -1.46
N LEU A 71 -8.97 13.76 -2.37
CA LEU A 71 -8.97 12.37 -2.85
C LEU A 71 -7.62 11.71 -2.60
N THR A 72 -7.63 10.46 -2.14
CA THR A 72 -6.43 9.63 -2.22
C THR A 72 -6.07 9.36 -3.67
N ARG A 73 -4.82 8.99 -3.98
CA ARG A 73 -4.41 8.66 -5.36
C ARG A 73 -5.24 7.54 -5.97
N GLY A 74 -5.64 6.53 -5.18
CA GLY A 74 -6.34 5.36 -5.69
C GLY A 74 -5.55 4.64 -6.80
N ASN A 75 -6.20 4.37 -7.92
CA ASN A 75 -5.57 3.78 -9.11
C ASN A 75 -4.96 4.83 -10.06
N GLY A 76 -4.93 6.09 -9.64
CA GLY A 76 -4.45 7.23 -10.41
C GLY A 76 -5.53 7.95 -11.22
N THR A 77 -6.62 7.29 -11.57
CA THR A 77 -7.80 7.90 -12.23
C THR A 77 -8.89 8.20 -11.20
N THR A 78 -9.13 7.25 -10.30
CA THR A 78 -10.19 7.31 -9.28
C THR A 78 -9.57 7.15 -7.89
N GLY A 79 -9.93 8.03 -6.96
CA GLY A 79 -9.47 8.00 -5.56
C GLY A 79 -10.62 7.95 -4.56
N GLU A 80 -10.33 7.59 -3.31
CA GLU A 80 -11.27 7.62 -2.20
C GLU A 80 -11.43 9.06 -1.69
N ASP A 81 -12.66 9.49 -1.46
CA ASP A 81 -12.97 10.82 -0.89
C ASP A 81 -12.68 10.82 0.61
N VAL A 82 -11.64 11.54 0.98
CA VAL A 82 -11.18 11.74 2.36
C VAL A 82 -11.33 13.21 2.82
N THR A 83 -12.21 13.97 2.17
CA THR A 83 -12.38 15.40 2.39
C THR A 83 -12.63 15.75 3.85
N LEU A 84 -13.50 15.01 4.52
CA LEU A 84 -13.82 15.27 5.93
C LEU A 84 -12.60 15.05 6.84
N ASN A 85 -11.78 14.05 6.53
CA ASN A 85 -10.56 13.73 7.27
C ASN A 85 -9.49 14.79 7.02
N ILE A 86 -9.26 15.18 5.76
CA ILE A 86 -8.30 16.24 5.39
C ILE A 86 -8.65 17.56 6.05
N LYS A 87 -9.92 17.92 6.14
CA LYS A 87 -10.37 19.15 6.82
C LYS A 87 -10.00 19.21 8.31
N THR A 88 -9.59 18.10 8.91
CA THR A 88 -9.11 18.07 10.30
C THR A 88 -7.61 18.37 10.43
N ILE A 89 -6.86 18.33 9.33
CA ILE A 89 -5.40 18.56 9.33
C ILE A 89 -5.15 20.07 9.31
N LYS A 90 -4.49 20.59 10.35
CA LYS A 90 -4.32 22.01 10.58
C LYS A 90 -3.53 22.76 9.51
N SER A 91 -2.56 22.10 8.88
CA SER A 91 -1.72 22.68 7.82
C SER A 91 -2.44 22.85 6.49
N VAL A 92 -3.60 22.21 6.29
CA VAL A 92 -4.37 22.32 5.06
C VAL A 92 -5.35 23.49 5.16
N PRO A 93 -5.16 24.57 4.37
CA PRO A 93 -6.08 25.69 4.38
C PRO A 93 -7.44 25.28 3.79
N LEU A 94 -8.52 25.60 4.47
CA LEU A 94 -9.88 25.41 3.96
C LEU A 94 -10.25 26.47 2.91
N GLU A 95 -9.59 27.61 2.98
CA GLU A 95 -9.69 28.71 2.03
C GLU A 95 -8.29 29.21 1.69
N LEU A 96 -7.98 29.33 0.40
CA LEU A 96 -6.74 29.89 -0.07
C LEU A 96 -6.67 31.39 0.24
N LYS A 97 -5.45 31.88 0.47
CA LYS A 97 -5.18 33.29 0.79
C LYS A 97 -4.51 33.96 -0.40
N GLY A 98 -4.61 35.30 -0.47
CA GLY A 98 -3.89 36.06 -1.48
C GLY A 98 -4.78 36.68 -2.54
N LYS A 99 -4.13 37.20 -3.59
CA LYS A 99 -4.81 37.83 -4.75
C LYS A 99 -4.71 36.87 -5.96
N ASN A 100 -5.60 37.07 -6.93
CA ASN A 100 -5.62 36.32 -8.18
C ASN A 100 -5.69 34.80 -7.95
N LEU A 101 -6.61 34.38 -7.08
CA LEU A 101 -6.86 32.96 -6.84
C LEU A 101 -7.41 32.32 -8.10
N PRO A 102 -6.97 31.07 -8.44
CA PRO A 102 -7.55 30.32 -9.53
C PRO A 102 -9.00 29.95 -9.23
N SER A 103 -9.85 29.96 -10.26
CA SER A 103 -11.24 29.51 -10.12
C SER A 103 -11.33 27.99 -9.86
N LEU A 104 -10.36 27.24 -10.38
CA LEU A 104 -10.19 25.80 -10.13
C LEU A 104 -8.72 25.47 -9.95
N LEU A 105 -8.39 24.69 -8.92
CA LEU A 105 -7.03 24.26 -8.63
C LEU A 105 -7.01 22.85 -8.02
N GLU A 106 -6.42 21.89 -8.72
CA GLU A 106 -5.98 20.62 -8.13
C GLU A 106 -4.55 20.75 -7.62
N VAL A 107 -4.35 20.47 -6.34
CA VAL A 107 -3.03 20.48 -5.70
C VAL A 107 -2.65 19.06 -5.32
N ARG A 108 -1.46 18.63 -5.71
CA ARG A 108 -0.91 17.32 -5.40
C ARG A 108 0.08 17.41 -4.25
N GLY A 109 -0.03 16.51 -3.32
CA GLY A 109 0.81 16.47 -2.14
C GLY A 109 0.91 15.09 -1.52
N GLU A 110 1.57 15.06 -0.37
CA GLU A 110 1.76 13.87 0.44
C GLU A 110 1.33 14.15 1.87
N VAL A 111 0.43 13.31 2.41
CA VAL A 111 0.07 13.30 3.82
C VAL A 111 1.08 12.43 4.55
N PHE A 112 1.70 12.94 5.59
CA PHE A 112 2.70 12.22 6.34
C PHE A 112 2.47 12.32 7.86
N PHE A 113 3.19 11.48 8.59
CA PHE A 113 3.25 11.54 10.04
C PHE A 113 4.60 12.13 10.45
N PRO A 114 4.66 13.28 11.14
CA PRO A 114 5.91 13.79 11.69
C PRO A 114 6.55 12.76 12.63
N LEU A 115 7.87 12.55 12.53
CA LEU A 115 8.59 11.49 13.26
C LEU A 115 8.40 11.57 14.76
N GLN A 116 8.57 12.75 15.33
CA GLN A 116 8.37 12.95 16.77
C GLN A 116 6.94 12.56 17.20
N SER A 117 5.94 12.99 16.45
CA SER A 117 4.53 12.68 16.74
C SER A 117 4.19 11.20 16.53
N PHE A 118 4.90 10.53 15.62
CA PHE A 118 4.77 9.08 15.42
C PHE A 118 5.28 8.30 16.63
N ASP A 119 6.43 8.68 17.19
CA ASP A 119 6.98 8.05 18.38
C ASP A 119 6.06 8.27 19.60
N GLU A 120 5.60 9.49 19.84
CA GLU A 120 4.64 9.82 20.90
C GLU A 120 3.33 9.02 20.78
N LEU A 121 2.82 8.84 19.54
CA LEU A 121 1.63 8.02 19.28
C LEU A 121 1.89 6.55 19.64
N ASN A 122 3.02 5.99 19.21
CA ASN A 122 3.35 4.62 19.47
C ASN A 122 3.54 4.33 20.96
N ASP A 123 4.14 5.24 21.70
CA ASP A 123 4.29 5.13 23.14
C ASP A 123 2.92 5.13 23.84
N SER A 124 2.02 6.02 23.43
CA SER A 124 0.63 6.07 23.94
C SER A 124 -0.18 4.80 23.63
N LEU A 125 0.08 4.18 22.47
CA LEU A 125 -0.56 2.92 22.10
C LEU A 125 -0.06 1.76 22.96
N GLU A 126 1.24 1.72 23.22
CA GLU A 126 1.87 0.70 24.07
C GLU A 126 1.38 0.81 25.53
N GLU A 127 1.32 2.01 26.10
CA GLU A 127 0.72 2.27 27.42
C GLU A 127 -0.75 1.83 27.49
N ALA A 128 -1.49 1.98 26.40
CA ALA A 128 -2.88 1.53 26.28
C ALA A 128 -3.02 0.02 25.98
N GLY A 129 -1.94 -0.76 25.92
CA GLY A 129 -1.94 -2.18 25.56
C GLY A 129 -2.35 -2.45 24.12
N LYS A 130 -2.21 -1.47 23.21
CA LYS A 130 -2.54 -1.58 21.80
C LYS A 130 -1.29 -1.79 20.96
N PRO A 131 -1.40 -2.45 19.80
CA PRO A 131 -0.25 -2.65 18.92
C PRO A 131 0.27 -1.32 18.37
N ARG A 132 1.59 -1.17 18.32
CA ARG A 132 2.27 -0.04 17.68
C ARG A 132 2.06 -0.06 16.16
N PHE A 133 2.09 1.11 15.54
CA PHE A 133 2.21 1.19 14.08
C PHE A 133 3.62 0.80 13.62
N ALA A 134 3.67 0.08 12.51
CA ALA A 134 4.93 -0.45 11.99
C ALA A 134 5.89 0.64 11.46
N ASN A 135 5.35 1.69 10.82
CA ASN A 135 6.12 2.82 10.28
C ASN A 135 5.23 4.06 10.14
N PRO A 136 5.83 5.27 9.98
CA PRO A 136 5.10 6.52 9.83
C PRO A 136 4.16 6.56 8.62
N ARG A 137 4.54 5.97 7.48
CA ARG A 137 3.70 5.90 6.29
C ARG A 137 2.40 5.12 6.54
N ASN A 138 2.51 3.92 7.15
CA ASN A 138 1.34 3.12 7.49
C ASN A 138 0.47 3.80 8.55
N ALA A 139 1.08 4.49 9.51
CA ALA A 139 0.38 5.29 10.49
C ALA A 139 -0.39 6.44 9.84
N ALA A 140 0.21 7.15 8.88
CA ALA A 140 -0.44 8.23 8.13
C ALA A 140 -1.62 7.68 7.31
N ALA A 141 -1.41 6.62 6.54
CA ALA A 141 -2.46 5.99 5.73
C ALA A 141 -3.63 5.48 6.59
N GLY A 142 -3.34 4.79 7.70
CA GLY A 142 -4.35 4.29 8.63
C GLY A 142 -5.08 5.40 9.37
N SER A 143 -4.41 6.49 9.70
CA SER A 143 -4.99 7.64 10.40
C SER A 143 -5.84 8.52 9.49
N LEU A 144 -5.43 8.73 8.24
CA LEU A 144 -6.21 9.50 7.28
C LEU A 144 -7.49 8.76 6.86
N ARG A 145 -7.46 7.44 6.76
CA ARG A 145 -8.59 6.62 6.29
C ARG A 145 -9.48 6.10 7.42
N GLN A 146 -9.62 6.89 8.50
CA GLN A 146 -10.58 6.59 9.56
C GLN A 146 -12.00 6.92 9.12
N LYS A 147 -12.96 6.02 9.40
CA LYS A 147 -14.37 6.25 9.08
C LYS A 147 -14.98 7.40 9.89
N ASP A 148 -14.48 7.65 11.08
CA ASP A 148 -14.82 8.81 11.90
C ASP A 148 -13.70 9.86 11.77
N PRO A 149 -13.96 11.02 11.14
CA PRO A 149 -12.98 12.10 11.02
C PRO A 149 -12.47 12.63 12.36
N LYS A 150 -13.24 12.46 13.45
CA LYS A 150 -12.79 12.82 14.80
C LYS A 150 -11.56 12.05 15.23
N ILE A 151 -11.44 10.78 14.82
CA ILE A 151 -10.24 9.99 15.11
C ILE A 151 -9.05 10.57 14.37
N THR A 152 -9.21 10.96 13.10
CA THR A 152 -8.17 11.65 12.32
C THR A 152 -7.76 12.97 12.98
N ALA A 153 -8.71 13.73 13.53
CA ALA A 153 -8.45 15.01 14.21
C ALA A 153 -7.52 14.88 15.43
N PHE A 154 -7.52 13.72 16.09
CA PHE A 154 -6.60 13.43 17.21
C PHE A 154 -5.23 12.88 16.75
N ARG A 155 -5.03 12.69 15.44
CA ARG A 155 -3.77 12.24 14.86
C ARG A 155 -3.01 13.45 14.32
N PRO A 156 -1.77 13.70 14.77
CA PRO A 156 -1.00 14.87 14.33
C PRO A 156 -0.41 14.62 12.93
N LEU A 157 -1.30 14.45 11.93
CA LEU A 157 -0.93 14.37 10.53
C LEU A 157 -0.53 15.75 10.00
N ASP A 158 0.37 15.74 9.03
CA ASP A 158 0.76 16.92 8.28
C ASP A 158 0.74 16.67 6.77
N VAL A 159 0.83 17.73 5.98
CA VAL A 159 0.79 17.67 4.52
C VAL A 159 1.90 18.52 3.93
N VAL A 160 2.53 17.99 2.88
CA VAL A 160 3.38 18.79 2.00
C VAL A 160 2.83 18.73 0.59
N VAL A 161 2.73 19.89 -0.09
CA VAL A 161 2.31 19.95 -1.48
C VAL A 161 3.51 20.14 -2.40
N HIS A 162 3.50 19.43 -3.54
CA HIS A 162 4.65 19.33 -4.45
C HIS A 162 4.28 19.47 -5.94
N GLY A 163 3.03 19.78 -6.26
CA GLY A 163 2.62 19.94 -7.65
C GLY A 163 1.20 20.45 -7.82
N ILE A 164 0.96 20.94 -9.02
CA ILE A 164 -0.35 21.37 -9.50
C ILE A 164 -0.80 20.37 -10.56
N GLY A 165 -2.05 19.92 -10.48
CA GLY A 165 -2.76 19.21 -11.52
C GLY A 165 -3.55 20.17 -12.39
N ALA A 166 -4.86 19.94 -12.58
CA ALA A 166 -5.74 20.85 -13.31
C ALA A 166 -5.80 22.23 -12.61
N ALA A 167 -5.65 23.30 -13.40
CA ALA A 167 -5.77 24.67 -12.90
C ALA A 167 -6.42 25.56 -13.95
N GLN A 168 -7.24 26.52 -13.47
CA GLN A 168 -7.87 27.53 -14.33
C GLN A 168 -7.64 28.92 -13.75
N GLY A 169 -7.22 29.86 -14.60
CA GLY A 169 -6.96 31.24 -14.19
C GLY A 169 -5.55 31.49 -13.64
N VAL A 170 -4.63 30.51 -13.79
CA VAL A 170 -3.24 30.65 -13.39
C VAL A 170 -2.31 30.04 -14.44
N SER A 171 -1.15 30.64 -14.64
CA SER A 171 -0.08 30.13 -15.48
C SER A 171 1.28 30.38 -14.81
N PHE A 172 2.22 29.47 -15.03
CA PHE A 172 3.58 29.59 -14.52
C PHE A 172 4.54 28.99 -15.54
N ALA A 173 5.76 29.53 -15.61
CA ALA A 173 6.76 29.12 -16.58
C ALA A 173 7.66 27.99 -16.05
N LYS A 174 7.83 27.91 -14.74
CA LYS A 174 8.71 26.96 -14.07
C LYS A 174 7.98 26.22 -12.95
N GLN A 175 8.43 25.01 -12.66
CA GLN A 175 7.94 24.24 -11.53
C GLN A 175 8.17 24.95 -10.19
N SER A 176 9.30 25.63 -10.06
CA SER A 176 9.63 26.46 -8.91
C SER A 176 8.65 27.65 -8.71
N ASP A 177 8.17 28.24 -9.80
CA ASP A 177 7.19 29.33 -9.73
C ASP A 177 5.85 28.79 -9.17
N ALA A 178 5.46 27.58 -9.53
CA ALA A 178 4.29 26.91 -8.98
C ALA A 178 4.38 26.78 -7.44
N TYR A 179 5.57 26.47 -6.91
CA TYR A 179 5.77 26.35 -5.45
C TYR A 179 5.62 27.71 -4.74
N GLU A 180 6.15 28.76 -5.32
CA GLU A 180 5.97 30.13 -4.78
C GLU A 180 4.49 30.55 -4.81
N LEU A 181 3.75 30.22 -5.87
CA LEU A 181 2.31 30.47 -5.94
C LEU A 181 1.55 29.69 -4.86
N LEU A 182 1.80 28.38 -4.73
CA LEU A 182 1.16 27.54 -3.71
C LEU A 182 1.44 28.06 -2.30
N LYS A 183 2.69 28.44 -2.01
CA LYS A 183 3.09 29.06 -0.74
C LYS A 183 2.40 30.40 -0.51
N GLY A 184 2.31 31.23 -1.55
CA GLY A 184 1.62 32.53 -1.51
C GLY A 184 0.12 32.39 -1.22
N TRP A 185 -0.50 31.29 -1.61
CA TRP A 185 -1.89 30.98 -1.30
C TRP A 185 -2.08 30.28 0.06
N GLY A 186 -0.99 30.09 0.82
CA GLY A 186 -1.02 29.51 2.17
C GLY A 186 -0.97 27.99 2.22
N LEU A 187 -0.64 27.32 1.10
CA LEU A 187 -0.48 25.88 1.07
C LEU A 187 0.91 25.45 1.59
N PRO A 188 1.01 24.32 2.30
CA PRO A 188 2.25 23.88 2.92
C PRO A 188 3.20 23.26 1.88
N THR A 189 4.04 24.08 1.25
CA THR A 189 5.10 23.62 0.35
C THR A 189 6.33 23.18 1.12
N SER A 190 7.10 22.22 0.58
CA SER A 190 8.39 21.85 1.16
C SER A 190 9.36 23.02 1.13
N SER A 191 10.10 23.22 2.21
CA SER A 191 11.30 24.09 2.24
C SER A 191 12.56 23.35 1.78
N ARG A 192 12.48 22.03 1.54
CA ARG A 192 13.59 21.14 1.22
C ARG A 192 13.63 20.85 -0.26
N PHE A 193 13.61 21.90 -1.07
CA PHE A 193 13.87 21.82 -2.51
C PHE A 193 14.94 22.81 -2.93
N LYS A 194 15.59 22.54 -4.04
CA LYS A 194 16.60 23.39 -4.64
C LYS A 194 16.48 23.33 -6.17
N VAL A 195 16.63 24.46 -6.84
CA VAL A 195 16.78 24.52 -8.29
C VAL A 195 18.27 24.61 -8.61
N VAL A 196 18.74 23.69 -9.46
CA VAL A 196 20.15 23.57 -9.82
C VAL A 196 20.30 23.51 -11.35
N SER A 197 21.51 23.76 -11.85
CA SER A 197 21.78 23.89 -13.28
C SER A 197 22.64 22.76 -13.87
N THR A 198 23.29 21.98 -13.01
CA THR A 198 24.21 20.92 -13.44
C THR A 198 23.82 19.58 -12.81
N ARG A 199 24.26 18.48 -13.44
CA ARG A 199 24.08 17.12 -12.90
C ARG A 199 24.82 16.96 -11.57
N ASP A 200 26.03 17.50 -11.47
CA ASP A 200 26.85 17.44 -10.25
C ASP A 200 26.11 18.03 -9.04
N GLU A 201 25.46 19.19 -9.21
CA GLU A 201 24.65 19.80 -8.17
C GLU A 201 23.43 18.94 -7.79
N VAL A 202 22.89 18.16 -8.73
CA VAL A 202 21.81 17.17 -8.42
C VAL A 202 22.37 16.05 -7.55
N PHE A 203 23.55 15.49 -7.91
CA PHE A 203 24.18 14.45 -7.10
C PHE A 203 24.59 14.97 -5.71
N GLU A 204 25.10 16.20 -5.60
CA GLU A 204 25.35 16.84 -4.30
C GLU A 204 24.08 16.91 -3.43
N PHE A 205 22.95 17.26 -4.03
CA PHE A 205 21.67 17.29 -3.30
C PHE A 205 21.23 15.90 -2.85
N ILE A 206 21.40 14.88 -3.69
CA ILE A 206 21.11 13.47 -3.35
C ILE A 206 21.97 13.04 -2.18
N ASP A 207 23.28 13.21 -2.26
CA ASP A 207 24.24 12.84 -1.23
C ASP A 207 24.01 13.56 0.09
N GLN A 208 23.66 14.84 0.01
CA GLN A 208 23.36 15.64 1.21
C GLN A 208 22.20 15.03 2.01
N TYR A 209 21.11 14.67 1.33
CA TYR A 209 19.93 14.13 2.00
C TYR A 209 20.06 12.65 2.32
N GLU A 210 20.86 11.88 1.58
CA GLU A 210 21.19 10.49 1.97
C GLU A 210 21.93 10.45 3.32
N LYS A 211 22.96 11.30 3.50
CA LYS A 211 23.72 11.42 4.76
C LYS A 211 22.88 11.94 5.93
N ASN A 212 21.89 12.78 5.63
CA ASN A 212 21.02 13.42 6.63
C ASN A 212 19.61 12.84 6.66
N ARG A 213 19.41 11.63 6.14
CA ARG A 213 18.11 10.98 5.97
C ARG A 213 17.26 10.98 7.25
N HIS A 214 17.89 10.81 8.41
CA HIS A 214 17.23 10.74 9.70
C HIS A 214 17.11 12.09 10.44
N ASN A 215 17.60 13.18 9.84
CA ASN A 215 17.59 14.51 10.43
C ASN A 215 16.51 15.42 9.82
N VAL A 216 15.49 14.84 9.22
CA VAL A 216 14.34 15.56 8.69
C VAL A 216 13.09 15.25 9.53
N GLU A 217 12.11 16.13 9.46
CA GLU A 217 10.88 16.04 10.27
C GLU A 217 9.95 14.88 9.89
N HIS A 218 10.19 14.22 8.77
CA HIS A 218 9.39 13.11 8.23
C HIS A 218 10.31 12.07 7.58
N GLU A 219 9.82 10.86 7.37
CA GLU A 219 10.53 9.85 6.60
C GLU A 219 10.68 10.29 5.13
N ILE A 220 11.83 9.98 4.56
CA ILE A 220 12.14 10.16 3.15
C ILE A 220 12.71 8.86 2.56
N ASP A 221 12.28 8.51 1.36
CA ASP A 221 12.74 7.30 0.67
C ASP A 221 13.62 7.61 -0.56
N GLY A 222 13.98 8.89 -0.74
CA GLY A 222 14.81 9.36 -1.84
C GLY A 222 14.67 10.85 -2.13
N VAL A 223 14.97 11.20 -3.36
CA VAL A 223 14.89 12.55 -3.93
C VAL A 223 14.10 12.49 -5.23
N VAL A 224 13.23 13.47 -5.48
CA VAL A 224 12.58 13.65 -6.77
C VAL A 224 13.30 14.72 -7.56
N ILE A 225 13.66 14.41 -8.79
CA ILE A 225 14.25 15.34 -9.74
C ILE A 225 13.23 15.64 -10.83
N LYS A 226 13.00 16.92 -11.12
CA LYS A 226 12.05 17.39 -12.13
C LYS A 226 12.73 18.37 -13.07
N VAL A 227 12.41 18.29 -14.36
CA VAL A 227 12.71 19.40 -15.29
C VAL A 227 11.93 20.62 -14.80
N ASN A 228 12.60 21.72 -14.57
CA ASN A 228 12.00 22.90 -13.98
C ASN A 228 11.13 23.71 -14.97
N GLU A 229 11.47 23.72 -16.24
CA GLU A 229 10.78 24.46 -17.29
C GLU A 229 9.51 23.73 -17.75
N ILE A 230 8.33 24.34 -17.53
CA ILE A 230 7.02 23.76 -17.88
C ILE A 230 6.88 23.50 -19.38
N LYS A 231 7.44 24.39 -20.22
CA LYS A 231 7.47 24.19 -21.67
C LYS A 231 8.15 22.86 -22.03
N ASN A 232 9.28 22.55 -21.40
CA ASN A 232 10.05 21.34 -21.67
C ASN A 232 9.34 20.09 -21.06
N GLN A 233 8.68 20.21 -19.90
CA GLN A 233 7.84 19.15 -19.36
C GLN A 233 6.75 18.75 -20.37
N ASN A 234 6.08 19.73 -20.99
CA ASN A 234 5.03 19.49 -21.97
C ASN A 234 5.55 18.81 -23.25
N LEU A 235 6.77 19.17 -23.70
CA LEU A 235 7.41 18.54 -24.87
C LEU A 235 7.82 17.09 -24.59
N LEU A 236 8.36 16.81 -23.41
CA LEU A 236 8.75 15.47 -22.97
C LEU A 236 7.54 14.55 -22.76
N GLY A 237 6.45 15.11 -22.24
CA GLY A 237 5.18 14.41 -22.04
C GLY A 237 5.25 13.30 -21.01
N PHE A 238 4.43 12.27 -21.25
CA PHE A 238 4.14 11.22 -20.27
C PHE A 238 4.22 9.84 -20.93
N THR A 239 4.47 8.82 -20.11
CA THR A 239 4.16 7.42 -20.41
C THR A 239 2.74 7.09 -19.93
N SER A 240 2.28 5.86 -20.08
CA SER A 240 1.00 5.42 -19.50
C SER A 240 0.98 5.47 -17.96
N ARG A 241 2.16 5.53 -17.31
CA ARG A 241 2.31 5.42 -15.84
C ARG A 241 2.96 6.63 -15.19
N ALA A 242 3.91 7.29 -15.86
CA ALA A 242 4.76 8.30 -15.25
C ALA A 242 5.07 9.46 -16.22
N PRO A 243 5.33 10.67 -15.69
CA PRO A 243 5.90 11.76 -16.47
C PRO A 243 7.33 11.40 -16.90
N LYS A 244 7.71 11.76 -18.12
CA LYS A 244 9.08 11.55 -18.61
C LYS A 244 10.07 12.60 -18.06
N TRP A 245 9.55 13.73 -17.62
CA TRP A 245 10.30 14.90 -17.12
C TRP A 245 10.55 14.88 -15.61
N ALA A 246 10.11 13.83 -14.90
CA ALA A 246 10.38 13.66 -13.49
C ALA A 246 10.81 12.22 -13.20
N ILE A 247 11.72 12.06 -12.25
CA ILE A 247 12.24 10.78 -11.81
C ILE A 247 12.43 10.78 -10.30
N ALA A 248 12.24 9.62 -9.66
CA ALA A 248 12.56 9.43 -8.26
C ALA A 248 13.87 8.64 -8.11
N TYR A 249 14.90 9.28 -7.58
CA TYR A 249 16.10 8.60 -7.11
C TYR A 249 15.83 8.03 -5.74
N LYS A 250 15.83 6.71 -5.62
CA LYS A 250 15.53 6.02 -4.36
C LYS A 250 16.81 5.63 -3.64
N TYR A 251 16.88 5.97 -2.36
CA TYR A 251 17.98 5.53 -1.53
C TYR A 251 17.99 4.02 -1.37
N PRO A 252 19.18 3.41 -1.23
CA PRO A 252 19.27 2.00 -0.90
C PRO A 252 18.45 1.70 0.36
N PRO A 253 17.66 0.63 0.34
CA PRO A 253 16.94 0.20 1.55
C PRO A 253 17.93 -0.15 2.65
N GLU A 254 17.55 0.16 3.88
CA GLU A 254 18.35 -0.19 5.05
C GLU A 254 18.55 -1.70 5.14
N GLU A 255 19.81 -2.13 5.25
CA GLU A 255 20.20 -3.53 5.41
C GLU A 255 20.70 -3.77 6.82
N VAL A 256 20.18 -4.80 7.47
CA VAL A 256 20.57 -5.18 8.83
C VAL A 256 20.80 -6.68 8.93
N VAL A 257 21.59 -7.09 9.92
CA VAL A 257 21.86 -8.50 10.19
C VAL A 257 21.08 -8.99 11.40
N THR A 258 20.58 -10.22 11.32
CA THR A 258 19.91 -10.89 12.44
C THR A 258 20.10 -12.41 12.37
N LYS A 259 19.82 -13.11 13.47
CA LYS A 259 19.91 -14.58 13.53
C LYS A 259 18.67 -15.22 12.96
N LEU A 260 18.83 -16.13 12.00
CA LEU A 260 17.78 -16.98 11.46
C LEU A 260 17.55 -18.16 12.41
N LEU A 261 16.45 -18.14 13.12
CA LEU A 261 16.10 -19.17 14.11
C LEU A 261 15.51 -20.42 13.48
N ASP A 262 14.66 -20.22 12.46
CA ASP A 262 13.97 -21.33 11.78
C ASP A 262 13.51 -20.87 10.39
N ILE A 263 13.20 -21.83 9.50
CA ILE A 263 12.50 -21.61 8.24
C ILE A 263 11.17 -22.33 8.30
N LYS A 264 10.10 -21.57 8.33
CA LYS A 264 8.72 -22.06 8.36
C LYS A 264 8.07 -21.93 6.99
N VAL A 265 6.93 -22.58 6.79
CA VAL A 265 6.16 -22.47 5.56
C VAL A 265 4.75 -22.00 5.86
N SER A 266 4.18 -21.22 4.95
CA SER A 266 2.78 -20.79 4.97
C SER A 266 2.05 -21.29 3.73
N VAL A 267 0.75 -21.49 3.84
CA VAL A 267 -0.11 -21.97 2.74
C VAL A 267 -1.09 -20.85 2.38
N GLY A 268 -0.88 -20.25 1.21
CA GLY A 268 -1.74 -19.16 0.74
C GLY A 268 -3.05 -19.67 0.12
N ARG A 269 -3.98 -18.75 -0.18
CA ARG A 269 -5.34 -19.03 -0.69
C ARG A 269 -5.42 -19.91 -1.93
N THR A 270 -4.36 -19.93 -2.75
CA THR A 270 -4.27 -20.79 -3.97
C THR A 270 -3.45 -22.04 -3.75
N GLY A 271 -3.21 -22.42 -2.50
CA GLY A 271 -2.44 -23.59 -2.11
C GLY A 271 -0.91 -23.43 -2.21
N ARG A 272 -0.37 -22.30 -2.67
CA ARG A 272 1.07 -22.08 -2.73
C ARG A 272 1.68 -22.18 -1.35
N VAL A 273 2.70 -23.03 -1.21
CA VAL A 273 3.45 -23.20 0.03
C VAL A 273 4.74 -22.38 -0.06
N THR A 274 4.80 -21.32 0.72
CA THR A 274 5.90 -20.35 0.65
C THR A 274 6.75 -20.41 1.92
N PRO A 275 8.06 -20.67 1.81
CA PRO A 275 8.96 -20.61 2.94
C PRO A 275 9.22 -19.17 3.37
N PHE A 276 9.34 -18.95 4.67
CA PHE A 276 9.73 -17.67 5.26
C PHE A 276 10.69 -17.88 6.43
N ALA A 277 11.60 -16.93 6.59
CA ALA A 277 12.53 -16.88 7.70
C ALA A 277 11.81 -16.46 8.98
N PHE A 278 12.01 -17.19 10.06
CA PHE A 278 11.67 -16.80 11.43
C PHE A 278 12.98 -16.43 12.14
N MET A 279 13.09 -15.18 12.61
CA MET A 279 14.36 -14.58 13.02
C MET A 279 14.26 -13.96 14.40
N GLU A 280 15.42 -13.71 15.02
CA GLU A 280 15.48 -12.80 16.16
C GLU A 280 14.92 -11.42 15.76
N PRO A 281 14.13 -10.77 16.65
CA PRO A 281 13.57 -9.45 16.36
C PRO A 281 14.68 -8.43 16.08
N VAL A 282 14.56 -7.71 14.97
CA VAL A 282 15.52 -6.66 14.59
C VAL A 282 14.78 -5.45 14.02
N LYS A 283 15.30 -4.24 14.28
CA LYS A 283 14.73 -3.01 13.69
C LYS A 283 15.28 -2.82 12.28
N VAL A 284 14.38 -2.59 11.33
CA VAL A 284 14.69 -2.27 9.93
C VAL A 284 13.72 -1.19 9.46
N ALA A 285 14.22 -0.09 8.95
CA ALA A 285 13.41 1.02 8.46
C ALA A 285 12.23 1.32 9.40
N GLY A 286 12.55 1.67 10.66
CA GLY A 286 11.59 2.10 11.67
C GLY A 286 10.65 1.03 12.25
N SER A 287 10.67 -0.23 11.79
CA SER A 287 9.83 -1.29 12.35
C SER A 287 10.61 -2.51 12.84
N THR A 288 10.08 -3.21 13.84
CA THR A 288 10.62 -4.48 14.31
C THR A 288 10.17 -5.61 13.40
N VAL A 289 11.10 -6.35 12.84
CA VAL A 289 10.90 -7.48 11.92
C VAL A 289 11.32 -8.77 12.60
N THR A 290 10.42 -9.77 12.56
CA THR A 290 10.66 -11.14 13.06
C THR A 290 10.55 -12.18 11.94
N ASN A 291 9.92 -11.83 10.82
CA ASN A 291 9.73 -12.71 9.69
C ASN A 291 10.12 -12.00 8.39
N ALA A 292 10.76 -12.75 7.48
CA ALA A 292 11.13 -12.24 6.15
C ALA A 292 10.85 -13.30 5.08
N THR A 293 10.51 -12.86 3.87
CA THR A 293 10.29 -13.81 2.77
C THR A 293 11.59 -14.48 2.33
N LEU A 294 11.47 -15.75 1.95
CA LEU A 294 12.52 -16.52 1.27
C LEU A 294 12.09 -16.87 -0.16
N HIS A 295 10.95 -16.30 -0.62
CA HIS A 295 10.36 -16.48 -1.94
C HIS A 295 9.96 -17.92 -2.27
N ASN A 296 10.92 -18.85 -2.37
CA ASN A 296 10.69 -20.27 -2.64
C ASN A 296 11.92 -21.10 -2.22
N ALA A 297 11.79 -22.43 -2.25
CA ALA A 297 12.86 -23.35 -1.84
C ALA A 297 14.12 -23.26 -2.73
N GLN A 298 13.98 -22.95 -4.02
CA GLN A 298 15.13 -22.83 -4.92
C GLN A 298 15.98 -21.60 -4.57
N GLU A 299 15.35 -20.49 -4.17
CA GLU A 299 16.05 -19.29 -3.70
C GLU A 299 16.84 -19.53 -2.42
N ILE A 300 16.34 -20.37 -1.50
CA ILE A 300 17.05 -20.74 -0.28
C ILE A 300 18.35 -21.47 -0.66
N VAL A 301 18.25 -22.46 -1.58
CA VAL A 301 19.40 -23.20 -2.06
C VAL A 301 20.36 -22.31 -2.85
N ARG A 302 19.86 -21.49 -3.76
CA ARG A 302 20.67 -20.56 -4.57
C ARG A 302 21.46 -19.58 -3.73
N LYS A 303 20.84 -19.04 -2.68
CA LYS A 303 21.48 -18.13 -1.72
C LYS A 303 22.34 -18.84 -0.69
N GLY A 304 22.27 -20.17 -0.61
CA GLY A 304 23.01 -20.99 0.36
C GLY A 304 22.61 -20.73 1.82
N ILE A 305 21.33 -20.38 2.06
CA ILE A 305 20.81 -20.06 3.40
C ILE A 305 20.55 -21.34 4.18
N LEU A 306 21.06 -21.37 5.43
CA LEU A 306 20.87 -22.48 6.38
C LEU A 306 20.13 -21.98 7.62
N ILE A 307 19.33 -22.84 8.24
CA ILE A 307 18.73 -22.55 9.55
C ILE A 307 19.87 -22.44 10.58
N GLY A 308 19.87 -21.36 11.35
CA GLY A 308 20.94 -21.04 12.27
C GLY A 308 21.96 -20.01 11.71
N ASP A 309 21.84 -19.61 10.45
CA ASP A 309 22.68 -18.54 9.89
C ASP A 309 22.46 -17.20 10.59
N THR A 310 23.48 -16.36 10.60
CA THR A 310 23.28 -14.91 10.63
C THR A 310 22.97 -14.47 9.21
N VAL A 311 21.85 -13.77 9.01
CA VAL A 311 21.37 -13.38 7.68
C VAL A 311 21.29 -11.86 7.54
N LEU A 312 21.59 -11.38 6.35
CA LEU A 312 21.38 -10.00 5.94
C LEU A 312 19.95 -9.87 5.41
N ILE A 313 19.22 -8.92 5.94
CA ILE A 313 17.81 -8.66 5.53
C ILE A 313 17.64 -7.18 5.16
N ARG A 314 16.65 -6.92 4.32
CA ARG A 314 16.15 -5.58 4.01
C ARG A 314 14.64 -5.60 3.82
N LYS A 315 14.03 -4.42 3.69
CA LYS A 315 12.65 -4.30 3.22
C LYS A 315 12.63 -3.96 1.73
N ALA A 316 12.18 -4.91 0.90
CA ALA A 316 11.97 -4.65 -0.51
C ALA A 316 10.89 -3.58 -0.70
N GLY A 317 11.23 -2.50 -1.42
CA GLY A 317 10.34 -1.36 -1.63
C GLY A 317 9.87 -0.69 -0.34
N ASP A 318 10.69 -0.74 0.73
CA ASP A 318 10.42 -0.25 2.09
C ASP A 318 9.20 -0.90 2.78
N VAL A 319 8.69 -2.01 2.25
CA VAL A 319 7.46 -2.66 2.74
C VAL A 319 7.68 -4.10 3.17
N ILE A 320 8.23 -4.96 2.30
CA ILE A 320 8.28 -6.41 2.52
C ILE A 320 9.67 -6.85 2.97
N PRO A 321 9.82 -7.37 4.20
CA PRO A 321 11.10 -7.92 4.62
C PRO A 321 11.50 -9.14 3.78
N GLU A 322 12.75 -9.15 3.29
CA GLU A 322 13.33 -10.27 2.55
C GLU A 322 14.74 -10.60 3.05
N VAL A 323 15.10 -11.88 2.98
CA VAL A 323 16.47 -12.34 3.25
C VAL A 323 17.30 -12.20 1.98
N LEU A 324 18.40 -11.44 2.06
CA LEU A 324 19.31 -11.23 0.93
C LEU A 324 20.34 -12.35 0.81
N ALA A 325 21.09 -12.58 1.89
CA ALA A 325 22.21 -13.53 1.92
C ALA A 325 22.52 -13.98 3.35
N PRO A 326 23.19 -15.12 3.54
CA PRO A 326 23.82 -15.47 4.81
C PRO A 326 25.15 -14.73 4.99
N VAL A 327 25.51 -14.45 6.22
CA VAL A 327 26.84 -13.94 6.61
C VAL A 327 27.72 -15.15 6.94
N ILE A 328 28.36 -15.69 5.90
CA ILE A 328 29.06 -16.99 5.96
C ILE A 328 30.16 -17.01 7.01
N GLU A 329 30.84 -15.87 7.22
CA GLU A 329 31.93 -15.71 8.19
C GLU A 329 31.47 -15.88 9.65
N LYS A 330 30.18 -15.84 9.91
CA LYS A 330 29.56 -16.02 11.24
C LYS A 330 29.05 -17.44 11.48
N ARG A 331 29.27 -18.37 10.54
CA ARG A 331 28.93 -19.78 10.72
C ARG A 331 29.86 -20.48 11.69
N ASP A 332 29.28 -21.31 12.55
CA ASP A 332 30.00 -22.13 13.52
C ASP A 332 29.93 -23.65 13.25
N GLY A 333 29.22 -24.04 12.17
CA GLY A 333 29.05 -25.44 11.76
C GLY A 333 27.82 -26.10 12.38
N SER A 334 27.02 -25.39 13.17
CA SER A 334 25.77 -25.90 13.74
C SER A 334 24.55 -25.72 12.80
N GLU A 335 24.76 -25.00 11.70
CA GLU A 335 23.69 -24.62 10.76
C GLU A 335 23.16 -25.87 10.02
N LYS A 336 21.84 -25.83 9.73
CA LYS A 336 21.14 -26.97 9.11
C LYS A 336 20.47 -26.56 7.81
N ALA A 337 20.54 -27.44 6.82
CA ALA A 337 19.83 -27.24 5.58
C ALA A 337 18.30 -27.30 5.79
N PHE A 338 17.58 -26.38 5.14
CA PHE A 338 16.13 -26.45 5.09
C PHE A 338 15.67 -27.53 4.13
N VAL A 339 14.71 -28.32 4.56
CA VAL A 339 14.05 -29.32 3.70
C VAL A 339 12.57 -28.93 3.57
N MET A 340 12.16 -28.68 2.31
CA MET A 340 10.77 -28.38 2.02
C MET A 340 9.87 -29.53 2.43
N PRO A 341 8.78 -29.31 3.20
CA PRO A 341 7.89 -30.38 3.60
C PRO A 341 7.25 -31.07 2.39
N SER A 342 7.11 -32.39 2.46
CA SER A 342 6.43 -33.17 1.41
C SER A 342 4.90 -33.20 1.59
N LYS A 343 4.41 -32.80 2.75
CA LYS A 343 2.98 -32.74 3.09
C LYS A 343 2.61 -31.33 3.54
N CYS A 344 1.37 -30.96 3.25
CA CYS A 344 0.80 -29.70 3.71
C CYS A 344 0.76 -29.67 5.26
N PRO A 345 1.29 -28.63 5.90
CA PRO A 345 1.29 -28.53 7.37
C PRO A 345 -0.11 -28.47 7.97
N ASP A 346 -1.11 -27.99 7.22
CA ASP A 346 -2.46 -27.78 7.72
C ASP A 346 -3.41 -28.96 7.46
N CYS A 347 -3.34 -29.59 6.28
CA CYS A 347 -4.28 -30.65 5.92
C CYS A 347 -3.63 -32.02 5.64
N GLY A 348 -2.29 -32.13 5.69
CA GLY A 348 -1.58 -33.38 5.49
C GLY A 348 -1.50 -33.87 4.02
N SER A 349 -2.16 -33.21 3.07
CA SER A 349 -2.14 -33.60 1.66
C SER A 349 -0.73 -33.53 1.07
N LYS A 350 -0.40 -34.46 0.18
CA LYS A 350 0.90 -34.49 -0.50
C LYS A 350 1.08 -33.22 -1.36
N LEU A 351 2.14 -32.49 -1.10
CA LEU A 351 2.50 -31.30 -1.87
C LEU A 351 3.09 -31.69 -3.23
N ARG A 352 2.81 -30.86 -4.25
CA ARG A 352 3.34 -31.07 -5.61
C ARG A 352 3.38 -29.77 -6.41
N ALA A 353 4.22 -29.73 -7.44
CA ALA A 353 4.09 -28.78 -8.53
C ALA A 353 2.79 -29.05 -9.31
N MET A 354 2.13 -28.02 -9.80
CA MET A 354 0.87 -28.17 -10.54
C MET A 354 1.08 -28.38 -12.03
N SER A 355 2.22 -27.92 -12.55
CA SER A 355 2.65 -28.09 -13.94
C SER A 355 4.12 -28.48 -13.97
N GLU A 356 4.57 -29.09 -15.07
CA GLU A 356 5.98 -29.36 -15.30
C GLU A 356 6.74 -28.02 -15.40
N GLY A 357 7.87 -27.91 -14.66
CA GLY A 357 8.65 -26.67 -14.56
C GLY A 357 8.15 -25.65 -13.55
N ASP A 358 7.04 -25.91 -12.83
CA ASP A 358 6.55 -25.02 -11.78
C ASP A 358 7.53 -25.01 -10.59
N VAL A 359 8.06 -23.85 -10.26
CA VAL A 359 8.94 -23.64 -9.09
C VAL A 359 8.14 -23.71 -7.80
N ASP A 360 6.85 -23.35 -7.87
CA ASP A 360 5.95 -23.29 -6.74
C ASP A 360 5.42 -24.68 -6.37
N ILE A 361 5.67 -25.09 -5.14
CA ILE A 361 5.03 -26.28 -4.56
C ILE A 361 3.69 -25.90 -3.95
N ARG A 362 2.65 -26.72 -4.19
CA ARG A 362 1.29 -26.41 -3.78
C ARG A 362 0.60 -27.57 -3.06
N CYS A 363 -0.31 -27.18 -2.16
CA CYS A 363 -1.31 -28.08 -1.61
C CYS A 363 -2.46 -28.23 -2.62
N PRO A 364 -2.70 -29.44 -3.17
CA PRO A 364 -3.76 -29.65 -4.17
C PRO A 364 -5.17 -29.70 -3.57
N ASN A 365 -5.30 -29.80 -2.25
CA ASN A 365 -6.59 -29.82 -1.56
C ASN A 365 -7.19 -28.40 -1.49
N SER A 366 -7.66 -27.89 -2.62
CA SER A 366 -8.22 -26.54 -2.69
C SER A 366 -9.58 -26.40 -1.97
N GLN A 367 -10.34 -27.48 -1.87
CA GLN A 367 -11.71 -27.41 -1.32
C GLN A 367 -11.74 -27.36 0.20
N SER A 368 -10.95 -28.22 0.89
CA SER A 368 -11.08 -28.42 2.34
C SER A 368 -9.80 -28.20 3.14
N CYS A 369 -8.72 -27.69 2.53
CA CYS A 369 -7.54 -27.32 3.29
C CYS A 369 -7.85 -26.10 4.19
N PRO A 370 -7.75 -26.23 5.52
CA PRO A 370 -8.15 -25.13 6.41
C PRO A 370 -7.44 -23.81 6.12
N ALA A 371 -6.12 -23.85 5.91
CA ALA A 371 -5.37 -22.65 5.58
C ALA A 371 -5.88 -21.98 4.29
N GLN A 372 -6.15 -22.76 3.22
CA GLN A 372 -6.66 -22.20 1.98
C GLN A 372 -8.05 -21.60 2.14
N VAL A 373 -8.93 -22.26 2.90
CA VAL A 373 -10.29 -21.75 3.16
C VAL A 373 -10.23 -20.45 3.94
N VAL A 374 -9.47 -20.39 5.04
CA VAL A 374 -9.31 -19.16 5.85
C VAL A 374 -8.79 -18.01 4.99
N GLU A 375 -7.75 -18.25 4.22
CA GLU A 375 -7.16 -17.24 3.34
C GLU A 375 -8.13 -16.74 2.25
N ARG A 376 -8.98 -17.62 1.71
CA ARG A 376 -10.02 -17.22 0.75
C ARG A 376 -11.14 -16.43 1.40
N LEU A 377 -11.62 -16.87 2.58
CA LEU A 377 -12.63 -16.12 3.36
C LEU A 377 -12.12 -14.71 3.69
N PHE A 378 -10.88 -14.61 4.18
CA PHE A 378 -10.23 -13.33 4.45
C PHE A 378 -10.15 -12.46 3.18
N TYR A 379 -9.74 -13.06 2.05
CA TYR A 379 -9.62 -12.32 0.79
C TYR A 379 -10.97 -11.84 0.27
N ILE A 380 -12.04 -12.63 0.39
CA ILE A 380 -13.41 -12.22 0.06
C ILE A 380 -13.80 -10.95 0.83
N GLY A 381 -13.45 -10.87 2.12
CA GLY A 381 -13.71 -9.69 2.95
C GLY A 381 -12.87 -8.47 2.58
N SER A 382 -11.80 -8.64 1.80
CA SER A 382 -10.89 -7.55 1.48
C SER A 382 -11.52 -6.46 0.60
N ARG A 383 -10.97 -5.23 0.69
CA ARG A 383 -11.42 -4.10 -0.12
C ARG A 383 -11.27 -4.32 -1.63
N SER A 384 -10.35 -5.15 -2.05
CA SER A 384 -10.15 -5.51 -3.46
C SER A 384 -11.19 -6.48 -4.00
N ALA A 385 -11.87 -7.20 -3.12
CA ALA A 385 -12.92 -8.15 -3.45
C ALA A 385 -14.31 -7.60 -3.05
N LEU A 386 -15.00 -8.18 -2.09
CA LEU A 386 -16.36 -7.78 -1.73
C LEU A 386 -16.45 -6.68 -0.67
N ASP A 387 -15.33 -6.31 -0.02
CA ASP A 387 -15.23 -5.22 0.96
C ASP A 387 -16.19 -5.39 2.15
N ILE A 388 -16.10 -6.54 2.81
CA ILE A 388 -16.95 -6.89 3.95
C ILE A 388 -16.22 -6.52 5.24
N ASP A 389 -16.71 -5.47 5.90
CA ASP A 389 -16.20 -5.07 7.22
C ASP A 389 -16.29 -6.23 8.21
N VAL A 390 -15.30 -6.29 9.14
CA VAL A 390 -15.20 -7.32 10.19
C VAL A 390 -14.73 -8.69 9.68
N LEU A 391 -14.86 -9.03 8.41
CA LEU A 391 -14.33 -10.28 7.85
C LEU A 391 -12.81 -10.19 7.64
N GLY A 392 -12.06 -9.94 8.74
CA GLY A 392 -10.61 -10.03 8.78
C GLY A 392 -10.13 -11.48 8.98
N TYR A 393 -8.80 -11.66 9.01
CA TYR A 393 -8.19 -12.99 9.15
C TYR A 393 -8.68 -13.76 10.40
N GLU A 394 -8.71 -13.09 11.57
CA GLU A 394 -9.16 -13.69 12.82
C GLU A 394 -10.65 -14.11 12.76
N ALA A 395 -11.49 -13.29 12.14
CA ALA A 395 -12.90 -13.63 11.94
C ALA A 395 -13.06 -14.84 11.01
N ALA A 396 -12.33 -14.88 9.90
CA ALA A 396 -12.32 -15.99 8.96
C ALA A 396 -11.85 -17.29 9.63
N ALA A 397 -10.78 -17.21 10.42
CA ALA A 397 -10.26 -18.34 11.18
C ALA A 397 -11.27 -18.83 12.25
N ALA A 398 -11.92 -17.93 12.98
CA ALA A 398 -12.94 -18.28 13.96
C ALA A 398 -14.17 -18.94 13.32
N LEU A 399 -14.66 -18.39 12.20
CA LEU A 399 -15.81 -18.98 11.48
C LEU A 399 -15.55 -20.42 11.05
N LEU A 400 -14.35 -20.72 10.55
CA LEU A 400 -13.97 -22.08 10.17
C LEU A 400 -13.74 -22.98 11.38
N ALA A 401 -13.01 -22.51 12.40
CA ALA A 401 -12.73 -23.29 13.63
C ALA A 401 -14.00 -23.67 14.40
N ASP A 402 -14.96 -22.76 14.47
CA ASP A 402 -16.26 -22.98 15.11
C ASP A 402 -17.26 -23.72 14.20
N LYS A 403 -16.83 -24.13 13.00
CA LYS A 403 -17.63 -24.85 11.99
C LYS A 403 -18.92 -24.12 11.58
N LEU A 404 -18.90 -22.80 11.63
CA LEU A 404 -19.99 -21.95 11.16
C LEU A 404 -20.02 -21.83 9.64
N VAL A 405 -18.84 -22.01 9.02
CA VAL A 405 -18.66 -22.13 7.57
C VAL A 405 -17.76 -23.33 7.27
N ILE A 406 -17.98 -23.96 6.13
CA ILE A 406 -17.16 -25.03 5.56
C ILE A 406 -16.41 -24.48 4.34
N ASP A 407 -17.09 -23.66 3.56
CA ASP A 407 -16.56 -22.99 2.37
C ASP A 407 -17.08 -21.54 2.26
N GLU A 408 -16.73 -20.88 1.18
CA GLU A 408 -17.04 -19.46 0.93
C GLU A 408 -18.53 -19.20 0.74
N GLY A 409 -19.28 -20.18 0.22
CA GLY A 409 -20.72 -20.08 0.00
C GLY A 409 -21.50 -19.96 1.31
N ASP A 410 -21.04 -20.62 2.36
CA ASP A 410 -21.68 -20.61 3.67
C ASP A 410 -21.68 -19.21 4.34
N LEU A 411 -20.81 -18.30 3.91
CA LEU A 411 -20.80 -16.91 4.40
C LEU A 411 -22.16 -16.24 4.25
N PHE A 412 -22.85 -16.51 3.14
CA PHE A 412 -24.14 -15.90 2.82
C PHE A 412 -25.33 -16.63 3.48
N LEU A 413 -25.05 -17.71 4.22
CA LEU A 413 -26.02 -18.48 5.03
C LEU A 413 -25.87 -18.22 6.54
N LEU A 414 -24.97 -17.30 6.93
CA LEU A 414 -24.77 -16.90 8.32
C LEU A 414 -25.96 -16.10 8.83
N THR A 415 -26.36 -16.41 10.07
CA THR A 415 -27.42 -15.69 10.79
C THR A 415 -26.87 -15.21 12.14
N GLU A 416 -27.62 -14.30 12.79
CA GLU A 416 -27.25 -13.80 14.11
C GLU A 416 -27.17 -14.93 15.13
N GLU A 417 -28.12 -15.90 15.09
CA GLU A 417 -28.15 -17.06 15.99
C GLU A 417 -26.91 -17.94 15.80
N LYS A 418 -26.52 -18.21 14.56
CA LYS A 418 -25.30 -18.99 14.29
C LYS A 418 -24.06 -18.26 14.81
N LEU A 419 -23.90 -16.96 14.52
CA LEU A 419 -22.76 -16.18 14.96
C LEU A 419 -22.69 -16.03 16.49
N ALA A 420 -23.83 -15.99 17.16
CA ALA A 420 -23.90 -15.95 18.63
C ALA A 420 -23.34 -17.22 19.32
N THR A 421 -23.13 -18.32 18.60
CA THR A 421 -22.48 -19.51 19.14
C THR A 421 -20.94 -19.40 19.19
N SER A 422 -20.34 -18.51 18.42
CA SER A 422 -18.91 -18.32 18.39
C SER A 422 -18.42 -17.32 19.44
N ARG A 423 -17.41 -17.73 20.22
CA ARG A 423 -16.79 -16.85 21.22
C ARG A 423 -16.20 -15.56 20.61
N PHE A 424 -15.75 -15.60 19.37
CA PHE A 424 -15.20 -14.45 18.67
C PHE A 424 -16.23 -13.35 18.43
N PHE A 425 -17.49 -13.75 18.17
CA PHE A 425 -18.58 -12.82 17.86
C PHE A 425 -19.45 -12.47 19.07
N GLN A 426 -19.20 -13.08 20.23
CA GLN A 426 -19.93 -12.84 21.48
C GLN A 426 -19.43 -11.57 22.19
N LYS A 427 -20.32 -11.02 23.02
CA LYS A 427 -19.99 -9.97 23.99
C LYS A 427 -20.64 -10.33 25.32
N ILE A 428 -19.92 -10.14 26.42
CA ILE A 428 -20.46 -10.32 27.77
C ILE A 428 -21.15 -9.03 28.20
N VAL A 429 -22.46 -9.07 28.41
CA VAL A 429 -23.25 -7.95 28.95
C VAL A 429 -24.00 -8.45 30.16
N LYS A 430 -23.78 -7.86 31.34
CA LYS A 430 -24.46 -8.22 32.62
C LYS A 430 -24.39 -9.73 32.96
N LYS A 431 -23.26 -10.40 32.69
CA LYS A 431 -23.03 -11.84 32.86
C LYS A 431 -23.75 -12.75 31.84
N GLU A 432 -24.45 -12.21 30.87
CA GLU A 432 -25.04 -12.97 29.75
C GLU A 432 -24.25 -12.80 28.47
N LEU A 433 -24.15 -13.86 27.68
CA LEU A 433 -23.52 -13.85 26.37
C LEU A 433 -24.52 -13.32 25.36
N THR A 434 -24.17 -12.23 24.71
CA THR A 434 -25.01 -11.61 23.67
C THR A 434 -24.19 -11.40 22.39
N ALA A 435 -24.87 -11.22 21.25
CA ALA A 435 -24.26 -10.88 19.99
C ALA A 435 -23.46 -9.57 20.11
N GLY A 436 -22.20 -9.59 19.71
CA GLY A 436 -21.33 -8.42 19.70
C GLY A 436 -21.71 -7.43 18.58
N LYS A 437 -21.23 -6.18 18.67
CA LYS A 437 -21.43 -5.17 17.62
C LYS A 437 -20.95 -5.62 16.24
N ASN A 438 -19.99 -6.53 16.19
CA ASN A 438 -19.41 -7.04 14.95
C ASN A 438 -20.33 -8.01 14.20
N VAL A 439 -21.26 -8.67 14.89
CA VAL A 439 -22.26 -9.57 14.27
C VAL A 439 -23.11 -8.80 13.28
N LYS A 440 -23.76 -7.72 13.73
CA LYS A 440 -24.57 -6.89 12.86
C LYS A 440 -23.76 -6.32 11.67
N LYS A 441 -22.56 -5.80 11.92
CA LYS A 441 -21.70 -5.26 10.86
C LYS A 441 -21.32 -6.31 9.83
N LEU A 442 -21.04 -7.54 10.26
CA LEU A 442 -20.72 -8.64 9.35
C LEU A 442 -21.95 -8.97 8.47
N LEU A 443 -23.12 -9.13 9.09
CA LEU A 443 -24.35 -9.44 8.36
C LEU A 443 -24.76 -8.32 7.38
N ASP A 444 -24.70 -7.06 7.82
CA ASP A 444 -24.97 -5.91 6.96
C ASP A 444 -23.96 -5.87 5.77
N GLY A 445 -22.68 -6.15 6.02
CA GLY A 445 -21.65 -6.22 4.98
C GLY A 445 -21.85 -7.38 4.01
N LEU A 446 -22.30 -8.54 4.47
CA LEU A 446 -22.65 -9.68 3.62
C LEU A 446 -23.86 -9.36 2.73
N GLU A 447 -24.86 -8.66 3.25
CA GLU A 447 -26.02 -8.24 2.47
C GLU A 447 -25.62 -7.20 1.39
N GLU A 448 -24.82 -6.21 1.75
CA GLU A 448 -24.27 -5.24 0.81
C GLU A 448 -23.41 -5.92 -0.27
N ALA A 449 -22.65 -6.96 0.08
CA ALA A 449 -21.81 -7.70 -0.85
C ALA A 449 -22.59 -8.33 -2.00
N LYS A 450 -23.87 -8.69 -1.82
CA LYS A 450 -24.75 -9.24 -2.84
C LYS A 450 -25.05 -8.25 -3.98
N SER A 451 -24.93 -6.96 -3.72
CA SER A 451 -25.12 -5.88 -4.72
C SER A 451 -23.85 -5.47 -5.46
N LYS A 452 -22.69 -6.02 -5.11
CA LYS A 452 -21.42 -5.68 -5.74
C LYS A 452 -21.39 -6.13 -7.22
N PRO A 453 -20.72 -5.38 -8.10
CA PRO A 453 -20.66 -5.72 -9.52
C PRO A 453 -19.93 -7.05 -9.76
N LEU A 454 -20.32 -7.75 -10.84
CA LEU A 454 -19.81 -9.09 -11.21
C LEU A 454 -18.28 -9.20 -11.18
N TRP A 455 -17.56 -8.19 -11.63
CA TRP A 455 -16.10 -8.24 -11.62
C TRP A 455 -15.51 -8.40 -10.20
N ARG A 456 -16.15 -7.85 -9.16
CA ARG A 456 -15.72 -8.01 -7.78
C ARG A 456 -15.95 -9.43 -7.28
N VAL A 457 -17.04 -10.05 -7.70
CA VAL A 457 -17.33 -11.47 -7.42
C VAL A 457 -16.28 -12.36 -8.07
N LEU A 458 -15.91 -12.10 -9.33
CA LEU A 458 -14.85 -12.85 -10.04
C LEU A 458 -13.50 -12.72 -9.33
N VAL A 459 -13.15 -11.54 -8.83
CA VAL A 459 -11.95 -11.33 -8.02
C VAL A 459 -12.03 -12.11 -6.71
N ALA A 460 -13.19 -12.06 -6.03
CA ALA A 460 -13.41 -12.75 -4.75
C ALA A 460 -13.25 -14.28 -4.86
N LEU A 461 -13.63 -14.87 -5.99
CA LEU A 461 -13.47 -16.30 -6.26
C LEU A 461 -12.00 -16.76 -6.33
N SER A 462 -11.05 -15.83 -6.31
CA SER A 462 -9.59 -16.13 -6.32
C SER A 462 -9.16 -17.04 -7.48
N ILE A 463 -9.81 -16.93 -8.62
CA ILE A 463 -9.46 -17.69 -9.82
C ILE A 463 -8.04 -17.31 -10.25
N ARG A 464 -7.19 -18.30 -10.40
CA ARG A 464 -5.78 -18.08 -10.76
C ARG A 464 -5.70 -17.30 -12.09
N HIS A 465 -4.85 -16.27 -12.11
CA HIS A 465 -4.66 -15.34 -13.23
C HIS A 465 -5.83 -14.38 -13.53
N VAL A 466 -6.93 -14.45 -12.79
CA VAL A 466 -8.05 -13.51 -12.91
C VAL A 466 -7.93 -12.44 -11.81
N GLY A 467 -7.17 -11.38 -12.12
CA GLY A 467 -7.09 -10.18 -11.29
C GLY A 467 -8.16 -9.15 -11.65
N PRO A 468 -8.18 -7.96 -11.03
CA PRO A 468 -9.20 -6.93 -11.27
C PRO A 468 -9.35 -6.51 -12.75
N ILE A 469 -8.25 -6.46 -13.51
CA ILE A 469 -8.26 -6.08 -14.94
C ILE A 469 -9.01 -7.16 -15.74
N SER A 470 -8.56 -8.42 -15.63
CA SER A 470 -9.21 -9.53 -16.35
C SER A 470 -10.65 -9.74 -15.90
N ALA A 471 -10.94 -9.58 -14.61
CA ALA A 471 -12.30 -9.70 -14.07
C ALA A 471 -13.24 -8.63 -14.65
N LYS A 472 -12.79 -7.38 -14.80
CA LYS A 472 -13.56 -6.31 -15.46
C LYS A 472 -13.82 -6.64 -16.91
N ALA A 473 -12.80 -7.02 -17.69
CA ALA A 473 -12.94 -7.40 -19.08
C ALA A 473 -13.95 -8.55 -19.26
N LEU A 474 -13.86 -9.59 -18.43
CA LEU A 474 -14.81 -10.71 -18.44
C LEU A 474 -16.25 -10.25 -18.09
N SER A 475 -16.38 -9.38 -17.08
CA SER A 475 -17.68 -8.85 -16.66
C SER A 475 -18.33 -7.99 -17.76
N GLU A 476 -17.55 -7.15 -18.42
CA GLU A 476 -18.02 -6.30 -19.52
C GLU A 476 -18.41 -7.11 -20.76
N LYS A 477 -17.57 -8.09 -21.13
CA LYS A 477 -17.81 -8.92 -22.33
C LYS A 477 -18.96 -9.90 -22.17
N PHE A 478 -19.06 -10.59 -21.03
CA PHE A 478 -20.01 -11.69 -20.84
C PHE A 478 -21.24 -11.31 -20.00
N GLY A 479 -21.13 -10.37 -19.07
CA GLY A 479 -22.22 -9.85 -18.25
C GLY A 479 -22.76 -10.78 -17.16
N SER A 480 -22.49 -12.10 -17.19
CA SER A 480 -22.91 -13.05 -16.16
C SER A 480 -21.93 -14.22 -15.99
N ILE A 481 -21.96 -14.86 -14.81
CA ILE A 481 -21.14 -16.05 -14.53
C ILE A 481 -21.52 -17.23 -15.44
N GLU A 482 -22.79 -17.39 -15.74
CA GLU A 482 -23.31 -18.47 -16.60
C GLU A 482 -22.71 -18.34 -18.01
N LYS A 483 -22.67 -17.14 -18.57
CA LYS A 483 -22.07 -16.89 -19.88
C LYS A 483 -20.57 -17.13 -19.87
N ILE A 484 -19.86 -16.70 -18.82
CA ILE A 484 -18.43 -16.98 -18.66
C ILE A 484 -18.18 -18.49 -18.59
N ARG A 485 -18.99 -19.23 -17.82
CA ARG A 485 -18.85 -20.67 -17.66
C ARG A 485 -19.14 -21.44 -18.94
N SER A 486 -20.04 -20.95 -19.79
CA SER A 486 -20.41 -21.58 -21.07
C SER A 486 -19.53 -21.14 -22.25
N ALA A 487 -18.68 -20.12 -22.06
CA ALA A 487 -17.80 -19.61 -23.10
C ALA A 487 -16.71 -20.62 -23.49
N SER A 488 -16.40 -20.66 -24.78
CA SER A 488 -15.27 -21.43 -25.29
C SER A 488 -13.91 -20.81 -24.91
N ILE A 489 -12.85 -21.60 -24.98
CA ILE A 489 -11.48 -21.11 -24.74
C ILE A 489 -11.13 -19.98 -25.70
N VAL A 490 -11.55 -20.06 -26.95
CA VAL A 490 -11.31 -19.01 -27.96
C VAL A 490 -11.98 -17.70 -27.57
N GLU A 491 -13.23 -17.74 -27.09
CA GLU A 491 -13.97 -16.54 -26.65
C GLU A 491 -13.35 -15.93 -25.39
N LEU A 492 -12.77 -16.75 -24.50
CA LEU A 492 -12.11 -16.27 -23.29
C LEU A 492 -10.72 -15.69 -23.57
N SER A 493 -10.07 -16.10 -24.68
CA SER A 493 -8.72 -15.67 -25.05
C SER A 493 -8.68 -14.40 -25.89
N ASN A 494 -9.81 -13.98 -26.46
CA ASN A 494 -10.02 -12.76 -27.25
C ASN A 494 -10.66 -11.65 -26.40
#